data_b09b88cbb763045858c3d4f72a693c99
#
_entry.id   b09b88cbb763045858c3d4f72a693c99
#
_cell.length_a   1.000
_cell.length_b   1.000
_cell.length_c   1.000
_cell.angle_alpha   90.00
_cell.angle_beta   90.00
_cell.angle_gamma   90.00
#
_symmetry.space_group_name_H-M   'P 1'
#
loop_
_entity.id
_entity.type
_entity.pdbx_description
1 polymer ?
#
loop_
_entity_poly.entity_id
_entity_poly.type
_entity_poly.pdbx_seq_one_letter_code
_entity_poly.pdbx_strand_id
1 'polypeptide(L)'
;MNTSKTFQAACLIFLFLGNSAWSQDDPGSQAKKKEPGHGHGRGMHQSDGRHEVDHKVFQYLLQNHDKIVRTVKELPDGVETLTESDVPEVAEKIKDHVEWMAYRVENRQPIRMRDPLFAELFKHTDKIKIVHKDTEKGVKVIETSDDPYVVRLIQAHAKAVSGFVERGFAEAMKNHSVPETAESGDPEYSYPAIAEYGKVVPLPNAAQQPRDGSKIVVDVTKGGSPEKLNPAIEKVARFVNIYQGAGKKPAQVEIAIVLHGEATLTILNSDIYSKRFETKGNPNLDCLHQLHEAGVEIFVCGQSLIGKNAKQDEVVVFADVAVSALTSLVNLQADGFSYVPLGN
;
A
#
# COMPACT_ATOMS: atom_id res chain seq x y z
N MET A 1 -62.41 22.85 29.89
CA MET A 1 -62.72 23.33 28.53
C MET A 1 -61.55 22.90 27.67
N ASN A 2 -61.60 21.76 27.03
CA ASN A 2 -61.88 21.48 25.62
C ASN A 2 -60.82 22.12 24.72
N THR A 3 -60.13 21.44 23.86
CA THR A 3 -60.39 20.25 23.06
C THR A 3 -59.09 19.70 22.44
N SER A 4 -59.03 18.39 22.46
CA SER A 4 -58.24 17.46 21.63
C SER A 4 -58.37 17.71 20.12
N LYS A 5 -57.30 17.47 19.32
CA LYS A 5 -57.47 16.85 17.98
C LYS A 5 -56.21 16.05 17.59
N THR A 6 -56.36 14.77 17.69
CA THR A 6 -55.65 13.70 16.96
C THR A 6 -55.92 13.80 15.48
N PHE A 7 -54.89 13.48 14.64
CA PHE A 7 -55.13 12.95 13.28
C PHE A 7 -54.23 11.73 13.05
N GLN A 8 -54.95 10.66 12.74
CA GLN A 8 -54.47 9.32 12.40
C GLN A 8 -54.42 9.14 10.87
N ALA A 9 -53.52 8.24 10.46
CA ALA A 9 -53.64 7.31 9.30
C ALA A 9 -53.46 7.92 7.90
N ALA A 10 -52.81 7.27 6.97
CA ALA A 10 -53.04 5.91 6.50
C ALA A 10 -51.90 5.35 5.66
N CYS A 11 -51.67 4.10 5.83
CA CYS A 11 -50.95 3.15 4.96
C CYS A 11 -51.59 3.02 3.57
N LEU A 12 -50.84 2.93 2.49
CA LEU A 12 -51.33 2.33 1.26
C LEU A 12 -50.21 1.54 0.57
N ILE A 13 -50.42 0.22 0.68
CA ILE A 13 -49.71 -0.84 -0.07
C ILE A 13 -50.34 -0.93 -1.44
N PHE A 14 -49.59 -0.98 -2.50
CA PHE A 14 -50.01 -1.50 -3.81
C PHE A 14 -49.07 -2.58 -4.32
N LEU A 15 -49.56 -3.80 -4.21
CA LEU A 15 -49.11 -4.98 -4.98
C LEU A 15 -49.79 -4.94 -6.34
N PHE A 16 -49.05 -5.17 -7.41
CA PHE A 16 -49.59 -5.69 -8.67
C PHE A 16 -48.69 -6.78 -9.23
N LEU A 17 -49.29 -7.94 -9.36
CA LEU A 17 -48.83 -9.16 -10.01
C LEU A 17 -49.28 -9.18 -11.48
N GLY A 18 -48.50 -9.85 -12.31
CA GLY A 18 -48.97 -10.54 -13.54
C GLY A 18 -48.67 -9.78 -14.83
N ASN A 19 -48.27 -10.31 -15.94
CA ASN A 19 -48.18 -11.66 -16.47
C ASN A 19 -47.43 -11.59 -17.80
N SER A 20 -46.84 -12.69 -18.17
CA SER A 20 -46.16 -13.03 -19.40
C SER A 20 -47.00 -12.88 -20.68
N ALA A 21 -46.36 -12.48 -21.80
CA ALA A 21 -46.69 -13.02 -23.14
C ALA A 21 -45.52 -12.80 -24.13
N TRP A 22 -45.19 -13.87 -24.80
CA TRP A 22 -44.27 -13.98 -25.97
C TRP A 22 -44.87 -13.31 -27.22
N SER A 23 -44.08 -12.71 -28.07
CA SER A 23 -44.28 -12.77 -29.52
C SER A 23 -43.00 -12.41 -30.32
N GLN A 24 -42.87 -13.11 -31.41
CA GLN A 24 -41.79 -13.27 -32.37
C GLN A 24 -41.49 -12.05 -33.27
N ASP A 25 -40.21 -12.04 -33.73
CA ASP A 25 -39.64 -11.69 -35.05
C ASP A 25 -40.20 -10.50 -35.89
N ASP A 26 -39.32 -9.57 -36.29
CA ASP A 26 -38.85 -9.35 -37.65
C ASP A 26 -37.73 -8.29 -37.78
N PRO A 27 -36.87 -8.35 -38.82
CA PRO A 27 -35.60 -7.67 -38.87
C PRO A 27 -35.63 -6.41 -39.76
N GLY A 28 -34.82 -5.42 -39.37
CA GLY A 28 -34.36 -4.41 -40.33
C GLY A 28 -34.59 -2.96 -39.94
N SER A 29 -33.56 -2.28 -39.56
CA SER A 29 -33.19 -0.96 -40.11
C SER A 29 -32.04 -0.26 -39.34
N GLN A 30 -31.01 0.01 -40.12
CA GLN A 30 -30.13 1.18 -40.11
C GLN A 30 -29.46 1.69 -38.81
N ALA A 31 -28.13 1.62 -38.90
CA ALA A 31 -27.15 2.29 -38.04
C ALA A 31 -27.40 3.79 -37.86
N LYS A 32 -27.42 4.26 -36.61
CA LYS A 32 -27.10 5.63 -36.23
C LYS A 32 -25.83 5.64 -35.41
N LYS A 33 -24.78 6.29 -35.93
CA LYS A 33 -23.56 6.66 -35.25
C LYS A 33 -23.89 7.45 -33.98
N LYS A 34 -23.40 7.00 -32.82
CA LYS A 34 -23.30 7.81 -31.61
C LYS A 34 -21.83 8.18 -31.39
N GLU A 35 -21.61 9.48 -31.25
CA GLU A 35 -20.30 10.04 -30.83
C GLU A 35 -19.92 9.65 -29.44
N PRO A 36 -18.60 9.61 -29.10
CA PRO A 36 -18.12 9.10 -27.81
C PRO A 36 -18.24 10.16 -26.70
N GLY A 37 -19.07 9.88 -25.73
CA GLY A 37 -19.11 10.63 -24.47
C GLY A 37 -17.87 10.34 -23.62
N HIS A 38 -17.24 11.40 -23.10
CA HIS A 38 -16.12 11.33 -22.17
C HIS A 38 -16.58 10.73 -20.83
N GLY A 39 -16.34 9.45 -20.64
CA GLY A 39 -16.50 8.76 -19.36
C GLY A 39 -15.13 8.50 -18.75
N HIS A 40 -14.88 9.01 -17.55
CA HIS A 40 -13.70 8.66 -16.74
C HIS A 40 -13.78 7.20 -16.33
N GLY A 41 -13.26 6.30 -17.16
CA GLY A 41 -13.16 4.88 -16.90
C GLY A 41 -11.86 4.56 -16.12
N ARG A 42 -12.01 3.95 -14.96
CA ARG A 42 -10.94 3.17 -14.31
C ARG A 42 -10.31 2.28 -15.38
N GLY A 43 -8.98 2.38 -15.56
CA GLY A 43 -8.25 1.54 -16.49
C GLY A 43 -8.42 0.06 -16.15
N MET A 44 -9.39 -0.59 -16.76
CA MET A 44 -9.35 -2.02 -16.98
C MET A 44 -8.25 -2.24 -18.01
N HIS A 45 -7.15 -2.88 -17.61
CA HIS A 45 -6.24 -3.48 -18.55
C HIS A 45 -7.06 -4.41 -19.45
N GLN A 46 -7.16 -4.06 -20.72
CA GLN A 46 -7.67 -4.98 -21.74
C GLN A 46 -6.78 -6.22 -21.68
N SER A 47 -7.31 -7.33 -21.13
CA SER A 47 -6.64 -8.62 -21.20
C SER A 47 -6.55 -8.98 -22.68
N ASP A 48 -5.33 -9.11 -23.21
CA ASP A 48 -5.14 -9.75 -24.50
C ASP A 48 -5.75 -11.16 -24.37
N GLY A 49 -6.40 -11.65 -25.43
CA GLY A 49 -7.07 -12.96 -25.41
C GLY A 49 -6.12 -14.12 -25.11
N ARG A 50 -4.80 -13.88 -25.04
CA ARG A 50 -3.76 -14.85 -24.73
C ARG A 50 -3.46 -14.95 -23.21
N HIS A 51 -3.74 -13.92 -22.42
CA HIS A 51 -3.44 -13.93 -20.98
C HIS A 51 -4.05 -15.13 -20.24
N GLU A 52 -5.27 -15.53 -20.58
CA GLU A 52 -5.92 -16.70 -19.99
C GLU A 52 -5.24 -18.01 -20.40
N VAL A 53 -4.77 -18.10 -21.65
CA VAL A 53 -4.04 -19.27 -22.15
C VAL A 53 -2.69 -19.39 -21.46
N ASP A 54 -1.93 -18.31 -21.35
CA ASP A 54 -0.64 -18.27 -20.64
C ASP A 54 -0.79 -18.68 -19.18
N HIS A 55 -1.86 -18.22 -18.52
CA HIS A 55 -2.16 -18.61 -17.15
C HIS A 55 -2.41 -20.13 -17.03
N LYS A 56 -3.17 -20.73 -17.96
CA LYS A 56 -3.42 -22.18 -17.98
C LYS A 56 -2.13 -22.97 -18.24
N VAL A 57 -1.30 -22.53 -19.18
CA VAL A 57 0.00 -23.15 -19.47
C VAL A 57 0.91 -23.07 -18.25
N PHE A 58 1.02 -21.92 -17.61
CA PHE A 58 1.83 -21.74 -16.41
C PHE A 58 1.34 -22.63 -15.25
N GLN A 59 0.02 -22.72 -15.02
CA GLN A 59 -0.54 -23.63 -14.01
C GLN A 59 -0.22 -25.09 -14.31
N TYR A 60 -0.34 -25.51 -15.58
CA TYR A 60 0.01 -26.87 -16.00
C TYR A 60 1.48 -27.19 -15.72
N LEU A 61 2.40 -26.26 -16.04
CA LEU A 61 3.83 -26.44 -15.77
C LEU A 61 4.11 -26.52 -14.27
N LEU A 62 3.46 -25.69 -13.44
CA LEU A 62 3.58 -25.74 -11.98
C LEU A 62 3.05 -27.07 -11.39
N GLN A 63 1.97 -27.64 -11.96
CA GLN A 63 1.44 -28.94 -11.52
C GLN A 63 2.36 -30.11 -11.88
N ASN A 64 3.15 -29.97 -12.94
CA ASN A 64 4.08 -30.98 -13.43
C ASN A 64 5.55 -30.60 -13.22
N HIS A 65 5.82 -29.69 -12.26
CA HIS A 65 7.16 -29.16 -12.04
C HIS A 65 8.20 -30.24 -11.71
N ASP A 66 7.80 -31.33 -11.06
CA ASP A 66 8.62 -32.49 -10.72
C ASP A 66 9.09 -33.31 -11.96
N LYS A 67 8.48 -33.09 -13.12
CA LYS A 67 8.84 -33.70 -14.42
C LYS A 67 9.73 -32.77 -15.26
N ILE A 68 10.09 -31.60 -14.74
CA ILE A 68 10.89 -30.61 -15.45
C ILE A 68 12.32 -30.62 -14.90
N VAL A 69 13.28 -30.66 -15.79
CA VAL A 69 14.70 -30.50 -15.47
C VAL A 69 15.17 -29.16 -16.01
N ARG A 70 15.79 -28.36 -15.15
CA ARG A 70 16.31 -27.05 -15.54
C ARG A 70 17.75 -26.89 -15.10
N THR A 71 18.60 -26.40 -16.02
CA THR A 71 19.95 -25.96 -15.72
C THR A 71 20.10 -24.49 -16.06
N VAL A 72 20.88 -23.78 -15.24
CA VAL A 72 21.19 -22.35 -15.41
C VAL A 72 22.70 -22.17 -15.38
N LYS A 73 23.22 -21.48 -16.39
CA LYS A 73 24.61 -21.02 -16.45
C LYS A 73 24.60 -19.50 -16.45
N GLU A 74 25.17 -18.90 -15.42
CA GLU A 74 25.38 -17.45 -15.38
C GLU A 74 26.45 -17.05 -16.39
N LEU A 75 26.17 -15.95 -17.11
CA LEU A 75 27.07 -15.29 -18.03
C LEU A 75 27.45 -13.90 -17.46
N PRO A 76 28.59 -13.33 -17.88
CA PRO A 76 28.97 -11.97 -17.43
C PRO A 76 27.91 -10.91 -17.78
N ASP A 77 27.15 -11.13 -18.85
CA ASP A 77 26.14 -10.22 -19.39
C ASP A 77 24.68 -10.77 -19.31
N GLY A 78 24.47 -11.90 -18.60
CA GLY A 78 23.13 -12.48 -18.48
C GLY A 78 23.10 -13.92 -17.99
N VAL A 79 22.29 -14.76 -18.62
CA VAL A 79 22.17 -16.21 -18.34
C VAL A 79 21.96 -17.04 -19.60
N GLU A 80 22.42 -18.29 -19.55
CA GLU A 80 22.02 -19.35 -20.45
C GLU A 80 21.24 -20.40 -19.64
N THR A 81 20.06 -20.76 -20.10
CA THR A 81 19.22 -21.76 -19.42
C THR A 81 18.78 -22.86 -20.38
N LEU A 82 18.67 -24.08 -19.86
CA LEU A 82 18.09 -25.22 -20.57
C LEU A 82 16.96 -25.77 -19.69
N THR A 83 15.77 -25.86 -20.24
CA THR A 83 14.58 -26.38 -19.55
C THR A 83 13.96 -27.47 -20.38
N GLU A 84 13.89 -28.70 -19.85
CA GLU A 84 13.49 -29.89 -20.57
C GLU A 84 12.59 -30.80 -19.73
N SER A 85 11.87 -31.70 -20.40
CA SER A 85 11.09 -32.79 -19.79
C SER A 85 11.12 -34.05 -20.67
N ASP A 86 11.22 -35.20 -20.04
CA ASP A 86 11.06 -36.50 -20.72
C ASP A 86 9.58 -36.82 -21.05
N VAL A 87 8.63 -36.03 -20.51
CA VAL A 87 7.22 -36.14 -20.83
C VAL A 87 6.89 -35.24 -22.02
N PRO A 88 6.51 -35.80 -23.19
CA PRO A 88 6.33 -35.01 -24.41
C PRO A 88 5.35 -33.84 -24.28
N GLU A 89 4.23 -34.05 -23.57
CA GLU A 89 3.23 -32.99 -23.36
C GLU A 89 3.80 -31.83 -22.50
N VAL A 90 4.61 -32.12 -21.48
CA VAL A 90 5.28 -31.09 -20.67
C VAL A 90 6.33 -30.36 -21.51
N ALA A 91 7.10 -31.07 -22.34
CA ALA A 91 8.07 -30.48 -23.25
C ALA A 91 7.42 -29.49 -24.22
N GLU A 92 6.28 -29.84 -24.83
CA GLU A 92 5.52 -28.94 -25.70
C GLU A 92 4.99 -27.71 -24.95
N LYS A 93 4.53 -27.85 -23.69
CA LYS A 93 4.10 -26.71 -22.87
C LYS A 93 5.25 -25.81 -22.47
N ILE A 94 6.46 -26.34 -22.25
CA ILE A 94 7.67 -25.54 -22.03
C ILE A 94 7.96 -24.67 -23.26
N LYS A 95 7.91 -25.24 -24.47
CA LYS A 95 8.14 -24.52 -25.73
C LYS A 95 7.12 -23.40 -25.93
N ASP A 96 5.82 -23.73 -25.85
CA ASP A 96 4.74 -22.73 -25.94
C ASP A 96 4.92 -21.59 -24.92
N HIS A 97 5.26 -21.93 -23.68
CA HIS A 97 5.47 -20.93 -22.63
C HIS A 97 6.65 -19.99 -22.95
N VAL A 98 7.80 -20.53 -23.34
CA VAL A 98 9.00 -19.73 -23.61
C VAL A 98 8.81 -18.84 -24.84
N GLU A 99 8.21 -19.35 -25.92
CA GLU A 99 7.90 -18.56 -27.11
C GLU A 99 7.05 -17.34 -26.76
N TRP A 100 5.99 -17.52 -25.97
CA TRP A 100 5.12 -16.41 -25.59
C TRP A 100 5.75 -15.47 -24.55
N MET A 101 6.61 -15.96 -23.66
CA MET A 101 7.35 -15.07 -22.76
C MET A 101 8.37 -14.22 -23.54
N ALA A 102 9.05 -14.76 -24.54
CA ALA A 102 9.92 -14.00 -25.43
C ALA A 102 9.12 -12.93 -26.19
N TYR A 103 7.98 -13.30 -26.78
CA TYR A 103 7.06 -12.33 -27.41
C TYR A 103 6.63 -11.20 -26.47
N ARG A 104 6.30 -11.53 -25.20
CA ARG A 104 5.90 -10.52 -24.21
C ARG A 104 7.02 -9.55 -23.85
N VAL A 105 8.24 -10.04 -23.74
CA VAL A 105 9.42 -9.19 -23.50
C VAL A 105 9.63 -8.24 -24.69
N GLU A 106 9.63 -8.75 -25.91
CA GLU A 106 9.82 -7.95 -27.13
C GLU A 106 8.73 -6.91 -27.35
N ASN A 107 7.47 -7.26 -27.03
CA ASN A 107 6.30 -6.39 -27.25
C ASN A 107 5.90 -5.61 -26.00
N ARG A 108 6.69 -5.62 -24.92
CA ARG A 108 6.44 -4.91 -23.66
C ARG A 108 5.05 -5.20 -23.06
N GLN A 109 4.63 -6.47 -23.11
CA GLN A 109 3.34 -6.92 -22.58
C GLN A 109 3.54 -7.60 -21.22
N PRO A 110 3.41 -6.85 -20.09
CA PRO A 110 3.78 -7.36 -18.77
C PRO A 110 2.83 -8.46 -18.28
N ILE A 111 3.41 -9.43 -17.58
CA ILE A 111 2.70 -10.50 -16.87
C ILE A 111 3.26 -10.63 -15.46
N ARG A 112 2.48 -11.19 -14.50
CA ARG A 112 2.89 -11.42 -13.11
C ARG A 112 3.31 -10.15 -12.35
N MET A 113 2.66 -9.03 -12.62
CA MET A 113 3.01 -7.71 -12.08
C MET A 113 2.82 -7.56 -10.55
N ARG A 114 2.25 -8.55 -9.87
CA ARG A 114 2.16 -8.58 -8.39
C ARG A 114 3.48 -8.95 -7.72
N ASP A 115 4.35 -9.65 -8.44
CA ASP A 115 5.68 -10.02 -7.97
C ASP A 115 6.65 -8.87 -8.26
N PRO A 116 7.29 -8.28 -7.23
CA PRO A 116 8.18 -7.11 -7.40
C PRO A 116 9.30 -7.33 -8.42
N LEU A 117 9.93 -8.52 -8.44
CA LEU A 117 11.01 -8.84 -9.37
C LEU A 117 10.53 -8.84 -10.82
N PHE A 118 9.39 -9.49 -11.09
CA PHE A 118 8.82 -9.53 -12.44
C PHE A 118 8.33 -8.15 -12.88
N ALA A 119 7.70 -7.40 -11.97
CA ALA A 119 7.28 -6.03 -12.24
C ALA A 119 8.48 -5.12 -12.59
N GLU A 120 9.60 -5.27 -11.90
CA GLU A 120 10.81 -4.51 -12.18
C GLU A 120 11.45 -4.93 -13.51
N LEU A 121 11.57 -6.24 -13.76
CA LEU A 121 12.11 -6.76 -15.03
C LEU A 121 11.36 -6.19 -16.24
N PHE A 122 10.02 -6.15 -16.19
CA PHE A 122 9.20 -5.63 -17.29
C PHE A 122 9.35 -4.12 -17.54
N LYS A 123 9.90 -3.34 -16.61
CA LYS A 123 10.26 -1.93 -16.86
C LYS A 123 11.48 -1.78 -17.76
N HIS A 124 12.29 -2.82 -17.88
CA HIS A 124 13.57 -2.81 -18.57
C HIS A 124 13.64 -3.73 -19.79
N THR A 125 12.48 -4.17 -20.31
CA THR A 125 12.42 -5.11 -21.45
C THR A 125 13.07 -4.56 -22.72
N ASP A 126 13.15 -3.24 -22.88
CA ASP A 126 13.87 -2.58 -23.98
C ASP A 126 15.39 -2.78 -23.95
N LYS A 127 15.94 -3.21 -22.81
CA LYS A 127 17.37 -3.48 -22.61
C LYS A 127 17.69 -4.97 -22.58
N ILE A 128 16.68 -5.83 -22.70
CA ILE A 128 16.85 -7.29 -22.65
C ILE A 128 16.89 -7.86 -24.08
N LYS A 129 17.94 -8.60 -24.38
CA LYS A 129 18.05 -9.42 -25.59
C LYS A 129 17.75 -10.86 -25.22
N ILE A 130 16.73 -11.46 -25.83
CA ILE A 130 16.34 -12.84 -25.60
C ILE A 130 16.49 -13.64 -26.90
N VAL A 131 17.16 -14.78 -26.82
CA VAL A 131 17.26 -15.74 -27.93
C VAL A 131 16.90 -17.11 -27.38
N HIS A 132 15.96 -17.79 -28.03
CA HIS A 132 15.60 -19.13 -27.66
C HIS A 132 15.73 -20.11 -28.84
N LYS A 133 15.95 -21.37 -28.53
CA LYS A 133 16.06 -22.43 -29.48
C LYS A 133 15.45 -23.69 -28.91
N ASP A 134 14.51 -24.31 -29.65
CA ASP A 134 13.92 -25.55 -29.27
C ASP A 134 14.96 -26.69 -29.28
N THR A 135 14.83 -27.57 -28.30
CA THR A 135 15.49 -28.87 -28.25
C THR A 135 14.46 -29.99 -28.48
N GLU A 136 14.89 -31.22 -28.56
CA GLU A 136 13.96 -32.37 -28.66
C GLU A 136 12.99 -32.39 -27.47
N LYS A 137 13.47 -32.09 -26.26
CA LYS A 137 12.75 -32.21 -24.98
C LYS A 137 12.35 -30.91 -24.32
N GLY A 138 12.57 -29.77 -24.96
CA GLY A 138 12.27 -28.46 -24.37
C GLY A 138 12.92 -27.30 -25.09
N VAL A 139 13.50 -26.33 -24.33
CA VAL A 139 14.03 -25.09 -24.89
C VAL A 139 15.32 -24.67 -24.19
N LYS A 140 16.28 -24.22 -24.99
CA LYS A 140 17.45 -23.47 -24.56
C LYS A 140 17.18 -21.97 -24.73
N VAL A 141 17.45 -21.15 -23.70
CA VAL A 141 17.26 -19.70 -23.74
C VAL A 141 18.54 -19.01 -23.34
N ILE A 142 18.87 -17.91 -24.01
CA ILE A 142 19.95 -16.97 -23.64
C ILE A 142 19.31 -15.61 -23.48
N GLU A 143 19.44 -15.03 -22.28
CA GLU A 143 18.99 -13.68 -21.96
C GLU A 143 20.19 -12.83 -21.57
N THR A 144 20.38 -11.68 -22.25
CA THR A 144 21.52 -10.80 -22.02
C THR A 144 21.13 -9.34 -22.00
N SER A 145 21.96 -8.49 -21.37
CA SER A 145 21.84 -7.04 -21.38
C SER A 145 23.22 -6.37 -21.30
N ASP A 146 23.32 -5.20 -21.90
CA ASP A 146 24.50 -4.32 -21.77
C ASP A 146 24.43 -3.48 -20.47
N ASP A 147 23.30 -3.49 -19.75
CA ASP A 147 23.08 -2.76 -18.49
C ASP A 147 23.34 -3.69 -17.29
N PRO A 148 24.35 -3.39 -16.43
CA PRO A 148 24.71 -4.24 -15.29
C PRO A 148 23.56 -4.47 -14.28
N TYR A 149 22.62 -3.52 -14.15
CA TYR A 149 21.45 -3.70 -13.30
C TYR A 149 20.46 -4.69 -13.92
N VAL A 150 20.23 -4.58 -15.21
CA VAL A 150 19.35 -5.49 -15.94
C VAL A 150 19.93 -6.91 -15.98
N VAL A 151 21.26 -7.07 -16.06
CA VAL A 151 21.93 -8.37 -15.90
C VAL A 151 21.56 -9.01 -14.55
N ARG A 152 21.64 -8.26 -13.44
CA ARG A 152 21.23 -8.78 -12.13
C ARG A 152 19.75 -9.13 -12.06
N LEU A 153 18.88 -8.36 -12.72
CA LEU A 153 17.44 -8.70 -12.83
C LEU A 153 17.22 -10.00 -13.57
N ILE A 154 17.90 -10.22 -14.71
CA ILE A 154 17.86 -11.46 -15.49
C ILE A 154 18.33 -12.66 -14.66
N GLN A 155 19.45 -12.53 -13.95
CA GLN A 155 19.98 -13.58 -13.08
C GLN A 155 19.03 -13.91 -11.91
N ALA A 156 18.46 -12.90 -11.27
CA ALA A 156 17.47 -13.08 -10.21
C ALA A 156 16.19 -13.74 -10.74
N HIS A 157 15.73 -13.34 -11.93
CA HIS A 157 14.60 -13.96 -12.63
C HIS A 157 14.86 -15.44 -12.92
N ALA A 158 16.03 -15.77 -13.48
CA ALA A 158 16.41 -17.17 -13.75
C ALA A 158 16.40 -18.02 -12.47
N LYS A 159 16.85 -17.46 -11.33
CA LYS A 159 16.80 -18.11 -10.01
C LYS A 159 15.36 -18.32 -9.53
N ALA A 160 14.48 -17.34 -9.68
CA ALA A 160 13.06 -17.47 -9.33
C ALA A 160 12.37 -18.56 -10.17
N VAL A 161 12.65 -18.61 -11.47
CA VAL A 161 12.12 -19.67 -12.38
C VAL A 161 12.64 -21.06 -11.98
N SER A 162 13.91 -21.18 -11.57
CA SER A 162 14.42 -22.45 -11.03
C SER A 162 13.67 -22.85 -9.75
N GLY A 163 13.32 -21.86 -8.89
CA GLY A 163 12.46 -22.10 -7.74
C GLY A 163 11.06 -22.64 -8.11
N PHE A 164 10.47 -22.19 -9.22
CA PHE A 164 9.19 -22.76 -9.71
C PHE A 164 9.34 -24.21 -10.13
N VAL A 165 10.44 -24.58 -10.77
CA VAL A 165 10.73 -25.96 -11.14
C VAL A 165 10.97 -26.83 -9.91
N GLU A 166 11.68 -26.34 -8.90
CA GLU A 166 11.99 -27.09 -7.68
C GLU A 166 10.79 -27.27 -6.76
N ARG A 167 9.95 -26.23 -6.59
CA ARG A 167 8.94 -26.12 -5.53
C ARG A 167 7.51 -25.84 -6.02
N GLY A 168 7.31 -25.71 -7.34
CA GLY A 168 5.99 -25.54 -7.95
C GLY A 168 5.21 -24.36 -7.37
N PHE A 169 3.96 -24.62 -6.98
CA PHE A 169 3.06 -23.60 -6.42
C PHE A 169 3.59 -22.95 -5.13
N ALA A 170 4.36 -23.67 -4.33
CA ALA A 170 4.91 -23.12 -3.09
C ALA A 170 5.85 -21.92 -3.36
N GLU A 171 6.58 -21.94 -4.49
CA GLU A 171 7.38 -20.80 -4.91
C GLU A 171 6.54 -19.77 -5.66
N ALA A 172 5.59 -20.17 -6.48
CA ALA A 172 4.74 -19.28 -7.25
C ALA A 172 3.87 -18.34 -6.39
N MET A 173 3.65 -18.69 -5.12
CA MET A 173 2.93 -17.86 -4.14
C MET A 173 3.81 -16.83 -3.43
N LYS A 174 5.12 -16.86 -3.64
CA LYS A 174 6.05 -15.89 -3.04
C LYS A 174 6.20 -14.65 -3.90
N ASN A 175 6.57 -13.55 -3.25
CA ASN A 175 7.16 -12.38 -3.88
C ASN A 175 8.68 -12.53 -3.88
N HIS A 176 9.31 -12.25 -5.03
CA HIS A 176 10.76 -12.31 -5.18
C HIS A 176 11.36 -10.91 -5.02
N SER A 177 12.49 -10.85 -4.30
CA SER A 177 13.18 -9.58 -4.06
C SER A 177 13.80 -9.06 -5.36
N VAL A 178 13.68 -7.76 -5.56
CA VAL A 178 14.41 -7.04 -6.60
C VAL A 178 15.88 -6.93 -6.19
N PRO A 179 16.84 -7.24 -7.05
CA PRO A 179 18.25 -6.98 -6.78
C PRO A 179 18.50 -5.48 -6.51
N GLU A 180 19.37 -5.18 -5.55
CA GLU A 180 19.71 -3.80 -5.25
C GLU A 180 20.34 -3.13 -6.48
N THR A 181 19.91 -1.91 -6.79
CA THR A 181 20.65 -1.05 -7.73
C THR A 181 21.99 -0.69 -7.10
N ALA A 182 22.98 -0.36 -7.90
CA ALA A 182 24.27 0.14 -7.36
C ALA A 182 24.11 1.43 -6.52
N GLU A 183 22.92 2.03 -6.60
CA GLU A 183 22.51 3.23 -5.86
C GLU A 183 21.61 2.94 -4.63
N SER A 184 21.22 1.67 -4.38
CA SER A 184 20.52 1.30 -3.17
C SER A 184 21.52 1.15 -2.01
N GLY A 185 22.01 2.28 -1.53
CA GLY A 185 22.52 2.41 -0.18
C GLY A 185 21.45 2.08 0.86
N ASP A 186 21.79 2.06 2.14
CA ASP A 186 20.81 2.01 3.24
C ASP A 186 19.67 3.02 2.98
N PRO A 187 18.41 2.69 3.36
CA PRO A 187 17.30 3.58 3.12
C PRO A 187 17.62 4.99 3.64
N GLU A 188 17.63 5.98 2.75
CA GLU A 188 17.87 7.37 3.11
C GLU A 188 16.69 7.89 3.92
N TYR A 189 16.87 7.90 5.23
CA TYR A 189 15.89 8.47 6.16
C TYR A 189 15.97 9.99 6.13
N SER A 190 14.80 10.63 6.12
CA SER A 190 14.65 12.07 6.17
C SER A 190 13.64 12.53 7.21
N TYR A 191 13.68 13.81 7.51
CA TYR A 191 12.77 14.52 8.43
C TYR A 191 12.19 15.74 7.71
N PRO A 192 11.22 15.58 6.81
CA PRO A 192 10.79 16.66 5.91
C PRO A 192 10.21 17.91 6.61
N ALA A 193 9.61 17.74 7.77
CA ALA A 193 8.98 18.85 8.52
C ALA A 193 9.33 18.84 10.01
N ILE A 194 9.28 17.71 10.69
CA ILE A 194 9.57 17.59 12.13
C ILE A 194 10.99 17.06 12.28
N ALA A 195 11.91 17.90 12.69
CA ALA A 195 13.33 17.57 12.82
C ALA A 195 13.57 16.55 13.94
N GLU A 196 14.45 15.60 13.71
CA GLU A 196 14.89 14.54 14.64
C GLU A 196 13.82 13.53 15.06
N TYR A 197 12.53 13.76 14.76
CA TYR A 197 11.43 12.87 15.15
C TYR A 197 10.69 12.32 13.95
N GLY A 198 10.25 11.04 14.06
CA GLY A 198 9.37 10.44 13.07
C GLY A 198 9.98 10.32 11.68
N LYS A 199 11.24 9.90 11.58
CA LYS A 199 11.95 9.68 10.30
C LYS A 199 11.14 8.86 9.30
N VAL A 200 11.25 9.20 8.02
CA VAL A 200 10.56 8.56 6.90
C VAL A 200 11.53 8.25 5.76
N VAL A 201 11.12 7.30 4.91
CA VAL A 201 11.77 7.00 3.64
C VAL A 201 10.80 7.36 2.52
N PRO A 202 11.21 8.08 1.47
CA PRO A 202 10.38 8.39 0.32
C PRO A 202 9.92 7.13 -0.43
N LEU A 203 8.61 7.02 -0.67
CA LEU A 203 7.97 5.91 -1.41
C LEU A 203 7.06 6.46 -2.52
N PRO A 204 7.61 7.14 -3.54
CA PRO A 204 6.82 7.85 -4.56
C PRO A 204 5.96 6.93 -5.44
N ASN A 205 6.28 5.64 -5.50
CA ASN A 205 5.58 4.63 -6.29
C ASN A 205 4.65 3.72 -5.46
N ALA A 206 4.48 3.99 -4.17
CA ALA A 206 3.57 3.21 -3.33
C ALA A 206 2.12 3.35 -3.82
N ALA A 207 1.35 2.26 -3.73
CA ALA A 207 -0.04 2.21 -4.21
C ALA A 207 -0.98 3.18 -3.46
N GLN A 208 -0.70 3.46 -2.17
CA GLN A 208 -1.42 4.46 -1.38
C GLN A 208 -0.50 5.64 -1.12
N GLN A 209 -0.93 6.81 -1.55
CA GLN A 209 -0.21 8.07 -1.40
C GLN A 209 -0.93 9.01 -0.44
N PRO A 210 -0.23 9.92 0.24
CA PRO A 210 -0.84 11.02 0.98
C PRO A 210 -1.81 11.79 0.09
N ARG A 211 -2.98 12.17 0.62
CA ARG A 211 -4.01 12.93 -0.11
C ARG A 211 -4.17 14.31 0.47
N ASP A 212 -4.22 15.32 -0.39
CA ASP A 212 -4.53 16.70 0.02
C ASP A 212 -5.89 16.77 0.71
N GLY A 213 -5.98 17.57 1.77
CA GLY A 213 -7.20 17.78 2.54
C GLY A 213 -7.56 16.61 3.47
N SER A 214 -6.62 15.69 3.74
CA SER A 214 -6.83 14.68 4.77
C SER A 214 -6.96 15.32 6.13
N LYS A 215 -7.90 14.83 6.96
CA LYS A 215 -8.08 15.23 8.36
C LYS A 215 -7.92 14.01 9.25
N ILE A 216 -7.03 14.08 10.23
CA ILE A 216 -6.64 12.93 11.06
C ILE A 216 -6.71 13.33 12.53
N VAL A 217 -7.53 12.66 13.32
CA VAL A 217 -7.48 12.74 14.78
C VAL A 217 -6.76 11.52 15.34
N VAL A 218 -5.68 11.79 16.09
CA VAL A 218 -4.85 10.76 16.70
C VAL A 218 -5.20 10.65 18.18
N ASP A 219 -5.65 9.48 18.59
CA ASP A 219 -6.00 9.17 19.96
C ASP A 219 -4.80 8.53 20.68
N VAL A 220 -4.26 9.25 21.66
CA VAL A 220 -3.07 8.83 22.41
C VAL A 220 -3.41 8.59 23.87
N THR A 221 -3.41 7.32 24.26
CA THR A 221 -3.85 6.87 25.60
C THR A 221 -2.71 6.39 26.50
N LYS A 222 -1.73 5.70 25.90
CA LYS A 222 -0.63 5.12 26.66
C LYS A 222 0.45 6.13 26.99
N GLY A 223 0.91 6.10 28.24
CA GLY A 223 2.15 6.74 28.66
C GLY A 223 3.37 6.06 28.04
N GLY A 224 4.51 6.62 28.30
CA GLY A 224 5.82 6.07 27.96
C GLY A 224 6.72 6.00 29.19
N SER A 225 7.99 5.66 28.96
CA SER A 225 9.02 5.88 29.99
C SER A 225 9.13 7.38 30.27
N PRO A 226 9.13 7.80 31.55
CA PRO A 226 9.24 9.23 31.88
C PRO A 226 10.49 9.93 31.36
N GLU A 227 11.55 9.19 31.11
CA GLU A 227 12.83 9.72 30.61
C GLU A 227 12.94 9.74 29.08
N LYS A 228 11.92 9.25 28.35
CA LYS A 228 11.96 9.10 26.89
C LYS A 228 10.72 9.69 26.24
N LEU A 229 10.90 10.17 25.01
CA LEU A 229 9.77 10.57 24.16
C LEU A 229 8.73 9.44 24.06
N ASN A 230 7.47 9.81 24.23
CA ASN A 230 6.36 8.87 24.06
C ASN A 230 6.30 8.36 22.59
N PRO A 231 6.32 7.04 22.38
CA PRO A 231 6.35 6.49 21.02
C PRO A 231 5.12 6.85 20.17
N ALA A 232 3.96 7.12 20.78
CA ALA A 232 2.78 7.55 20.05
C ALA A 232 2.92 9.00 19.56
N ILE A 233 3.51 9.90 20.35
CA ILE A 233 3.81 11.27 19.94
C ILE A 233 4.83 11.25 18.79
N GLU A 234 5.87 10.44 18.85
CA GLU A 234 6.81 10.26 17.74
C GLU A 234 6.13 9.74 16.46
N LYS A 235 5.13 8.87 16.59
CA LYS A 235 4.35 8.42 15.42
C LYS A 235 3.55 9.55 14.79
N VAL A 236 3.07 10.53 15.57
CA VAL A 236 2.41 11.72 14.99
C VAL A 236 3.41 12.56 14.21
N ALA A 237 4.61 12.76 14.70
CA ALA A 237 5.68 13.42 13.95
C ALA A 237 5.95 12.70 12.62
N ARG A 238 5.90 11.37 12.62
CA ARG A 238 6.00 10.58 11.38
C ARG A 238 4.82 10.80 10.44
N PHE A 239 3.59 10.95 10.92
CA PHE A 239 2.45 11.32 10.07
C PHE A 239 2.69 12.65 9.36
N VAL A 240 3.12 13.69 10.07
CA VAL A 240 3.46 14.98 9.46
C VAL A 240 4.55 14.80 8.39
N ASN A 241 5.63 14.11 8.71
CA ASN A 241 6.73 13.86 7.78
C ASN A 241 6.31 13.03 6.55
N ILE A 242 5.40 12.05 6.71
CA ILE A 242 4.84 11.28 5.59
C ILE A 242 4.11 12.21 4.60
N TYR A 243 3.26 13.10 5.10
CA TYR A 243 2.52 14.02 4.24
C TYR A 243 3.43 15.06 3.58
N GLN A 244 4.49 15.49 4.26
CA GLN A 244 5.40 16.50 3.74
C GLN A 244 6.48 15.98 2.79
N GLY A 245 6.86 14.68 2.83
CA GLY A 245 7.98 14.25 1.98
C GLY A 245 8.14 12.77 1.71
N ALA A 246 7.27 11.88 2.22
CA ALA A 246 7.43 10.45 1.95
C ALA A 246 6.66 9.96 0.71
N GLY A 247 5.69 10.74 0.21
CA GLY A 247 4.91 10.42 -0.98
C GLY A 247 5.56 10.91 -2.28
N LYS A 248 4.81 10.77 -3.39
CA LYS A 248 5.21 11.26 -4.71
C LYS A 248 5.35 12.80 -4.75
N LYS A 249 4.55 13.49 -3.95
CA LYS A 249 4.57 14.95 -3.73
C LYS A 249 4.08 15.24 -2.32
N PRO A 250 4.44 16.40 -1.74
CA PRO A 250 3.83 16.86 -0.50
C PRO A 250 2.31 16.95 -0.62
N ALA A 251 1.61 16.69 0.49
CA ALA A 251 0.16 16.81 0.58
C ALA A 251 -0.22 17.53 1.88
N GLN A 252 -1.24 18.38 1.80
CA GLN A 252 -1.75 19.11 2.98
C GLN A 252 -2.58 18.16 3.84
N VAL A 253 -2.41 18.29 5.16
CA VAL A 253 -3.13 17.50 6.16
C VAL A 253 -3.45 18.33 7.38
N GLU A 254 -4.65 18.18 7.91
CA GLU A 254 -5.02 18.67 9.24
C GLU A 254 -4.88 17.53 10.24
N ILE A 255 -4.09 17.72 11.28
CA ILE A 255 -3.87 16.69 12.31
C ILE A 255 -4.23 17.27 13.67
N ALA A 256 -5.00 16.52 14.45
CA ALA A 256 -5.27 16.80 15.85
C ALA A 256 -4.80 15.63 16.72
N ILE A 257 -4.19 15.91 17.87
CA ILE A 257 -3.84 14.93 18.89
C ILE A 257 -4.79 15.09 20.08
N VAL A 258 -5.29 13.98 20.60
CA VAL A 258 -6.05 13.96 21.85
C VAL A 258 -5.31 13.09 22.86
N LEU A 259 -4.73 13.78 23.88
CA LEU A 259 -3.95 13.14 24.96
C LEU A 259 -4.87 12.82 26.13
N HIS A 260 -4.96 11.55 26.51
CA HIS A 260 -5.70 11.12 27.70
C HIS A 260 -5.15 9.84 28.32
N GLY A 261 -5.80 9.28 29.34
CA GLY A 261 -5.28 8.10 30.03
C GLY A 261 -3.88 8.38 30.59
N GLU A 262 -2.94 7.46 30.38
CA GLU A 262 -1.56 7.64 30.84
C GLU A 262 -0.78 8.70 30.05
N ALA A 263 -1.18 8.98 28.81
CA ALA A 263 -0.55 10.00 27.99
C ALA A 263 -0.85 11.43 28.46
N THR A 264 -1.88 11.65 29.30
CA THR A 264 -2.26 12.98 29.82
C THR A 264 -1.07 13.76 30.39
N LEU A 265 -0.14 13.09 31.05
CA LEU A 265 0.94 13.78 31.75
C LEU A 265 2.11 14.17 30.84
N THR A 266 2.13 13.73 29.58
CA THR A 266 3.18 14.10 28.60
C THR A 266 3.12 15.58 28.21
N ILE A 267 1.99 16.26 28.46
CA ILE A 267 1.75 17.66 28.09
C ILE A 267 2.05 18.66 29.22
N LEU A 268 2.48 18.18 30.39
CA LEU A 268 2.81 19.05 31.50
C LEU A 268 4.09 19.86 31.21
N ASN A 269 4.15 21.10 31.69
CA ASN A 269 5.35 21.90 31.61
C ASN A 269 6.55 21.19 32.29
N SER A 270 7.77 21.59 31.89
CA SER A 270 8.99 20.84 32.23
C SER A 270 9.23 20.75 33.74
N ASP A 271 8.93 21.82 34.48
CA ASP A 271 9.19 21.89 35.92
C ASP A 271 8.26 20.97 36.70
N ILE A 272 6.98 20.94 36.36
CA ILE A 272 5.98 20.08 36.99
C ILE A 272 6.24 18.63 36.63
N TYR A 273 6.56 18.34 35.35
CA TYR A 273 6.91 17.01 34.90
C TYR A 273 8.14 16.46 35.64
N SER A 274 9.20 17.27 35.71
CA SER A 274 10.46 16.90 36.38
C SER A 274 10.26 16.56 37.86
N LYS A 275 9.48 17.39 38.57
CA LYS A 275 9.13 17.14 39.98
C LYS A 275 8.32 15.85 40.16
N ARG A 276 7.45 15.55 39.21
CA ARG A 276 6.53 14.43 39.31
C ARG A 276 7.20 13.08 39.03
N PHE A 277 8.14 13.07 38.08
CA PHE A 277 8.78 11.88 37.59
C PHE A 277 10.26 11.76 37.94
N GLU A 278 10.81 12.72 38.71
CA GLU A 278 12.23 12.78 39.10
C GLU A 278 13.19 12.79 37.88
N THR A 279 12.78 13.51 36.80
CA THR A 279 13.52 13.60 35.53
C THR A 279 14.20 14.97 35.40
N LYS A 280 15.10 15.13 34.43
CA LYS A 280 15.75 16.40 34.12
C LYS A 280 14.85 17.40 33.39
N GLY A 281 13.72 16.94 32.85
CA GLY A 281 12.78 17.69 32.06
C GLY A 281 11.69 16.79 31.50
N ASN A 282 10.79 17.36 30.71
CA ASN A 282 9.78 16.60 29.99
C ASN A 282 10.29 16.25 28.57
N PRO A 283 10.63 15.00 28.27
CA PRO A 283 11.23 14.61 26.98
C PRO A 283 10.27 14.71 25.80
N ASN A 284 8.98 14.98 26.05
CA ASN A 284 7.97 15.07 25.01
C ASN A 284 7.83 16.48 24.41
N LEU A 285 8.27 17.52 25.15
CA LEU A 285 7.92 18.90 24.83
C LEU A 285 8.51 19.42 23.54
N ASP A 286 9.75 19.05 23.22
CA ASP A 286 10.37 19.48 21.97
C ASP A 286 9.61 18.96 20.75
N CYS A 287 9.28 17.67 20.73
CA CYS A 287 8.49 17.08 19.66
C CYS A 287 7.07 17.68 19.60
N LEU A 288 6.40 17.85 20.74
CA LEU A 288 5.06 18.44 20.79
C LEU A 288 5.06 19.92 20.33
N HIS A 289 6.08 20.68 20.67
CA HIS A 289 6.22 22.06 20.21
C HIS A 289 6.43 22.14 18.69
N GLN A 290 7.32 21.31 18.13
CA GLN A 290 7.49 21.23 16.67
C GLN A 290 6.21 20.79 15.95
N LEU A 291 5.43 19.88 16.53
CA LEU A 291 4.12 19.49 16.00
C LEU A 291 3.14 20.65 15.99
N HIS A 292 3.08 21.43 17.09
CA HIS A 292 2.25 22.64 17.16
C HIS A 292 2.67 23.68 16.10
N GLU A 293 3.97 23.95 15.95
CA GLU A 293 4.46 24.88 14.91
C GLU A 293 4.18 24.38 13.48
N ALA A 294 4.09 23.06 13.29
CA ALA A 294 3.67 22.45 12.02
C ALA A 294 2.14 22.46 11.81
N GLY A 295 1.37 23.09 12.71
CA GLY A 295 -0.08 23.24 12.61
C GLY A 295 -0.89 22.07 13.18
N VAL A 296 -0.28 21.20 13.99
CA VAL A 296 -1.01 20.13 14.68
C VAL A 296 -1.75 20.71 15.88
N GLU A 297 -3.06 20.50 15.95
CA GLU A 297 -3.87 20.85 17.12
C GLU A 297 -3.64 19.84 18.26
N ILE A 298 -3.41 20.33 19.48
CA ILE A 298 -3.08 19.47 20.62
C ILE A 298 -4.11 19.67 21.72
N PHE A 299 -4.88 18.63 21.99
CA PHE A 299 -5.89 18.59 23.05
C PHE A 299 -5.49 17.65 24.16
N VAL A 300 -5.75 18.06 25.41
CA VAL A 300 -5.62 17.17 26.58
C VAL A 300 -6.94 17.04 27.32
N CYS A 301 -7.23 15.85 27.79
CA CYS A 301 -8.46 15.54 28.52
C CYS A 301 -8.47 16.17 29.93
N GLY A 302 -9.36 17.13 30.18
CA GLY A 302 -9.51 17.76 31.49
C GLY A 302 -9.94 16.79 32.60
N GLN A 303 -10.79 15.83 32.30
CA GLN A 303 -11.15 14.78 33.28
C GLN A 303 -9.95 13.90 33.66
N SER A 304 -9.09 13.59 32.70
CA SER A 304 -7.86 12.83 32.97
C SER A 304 -6.84 13.65 33.76
N LEU A 305 -6.71 14.97 33.50
CA LEU A 305 -5.87 15.86 34.33
C LEU A 305 -6.31 15.81 35.79
N ILE A 306 -7.61 16.01 36.06
CA ILE A 306 -8.18 15.97 37.41
C ILE A 306 -7.93 14.59 38.04
N GLY A 307 -8.24 13.51 37.32
CA GLY A 307 -8.03 12.13 37.82
C GLY A 307 -6.59 11.78 38.12
N LYS A 308 -5.64 12.52 37.54
CA LYS A 308 -4.19 12.37 37.77
C LYS A 308 -3.62 13.45 38.71
N ASN A 309 -4.47 14.21 39.37
CA ASN A 309 -4.06 15.35 40.28
C ASN A 309 -3.13 16.32 39.54
N ALA A 310 -3.43 16.65 38.29
CA ALA A 310 -2.78 17.69 37.51
C ALA A 310 -3.74 18.85 37.27
N LYS A 311 -3.22 20.07 37.18
CA LYS A 311 -4.02 21.30 37.00
C LYS A 311 -3.91 21.78 35.55
N GLN A 312 -4.87 22.60 35.12
CA GLN A 312 -4.87 23.19 33.78
C GLN A 312 -3.72 24.18 33.57
N ASP A 313 -3.32 24.93 34.62
CA ASP A 313 -2.20 25.85 34.58
C ASP A 313 -0.82 25.19 34.60
N GLU A 314 -0.78 23.86 34.76
CA GLU A 314 0.42 23.03 34.64
C GLU A 314 0.65 22.53 33.20
N VAL A 315 -0.36 22.64 32.31
CA VAL A 315 -0.28 22.30 30.92
C VAL A 315 0.51 23.34 30.13
N VAL A 316 1.24 22.95 29.10
CA VAL A 316 1.95 23.91 28.22
C VAL A 316 0.99 24.80 27.46
N VAL A 317 1.43 26.01 27.15
CA VAL A 317 0.58 27.09 26.58
C VAL A 317 0.10 26.85 25.16
N PHE A 318 0.72 25.93 24.45
CA PHE A 318 0.37 25.56 23.07
C PHE A 318 -0.56 24.33 22.95
N ALA A 319 -1.15 23.92 24.06
CA ALA A 319 -2.14 22.83 24.07
C ALA A 319 -3.43 23.26 24.75
N ASP A 320 -4.55 22.86 24.22
CA ASP A 320 -5.87 23.18 24.73
C ASP A 320 -6.42 22.10 25.66
N VAL A 321 -7.03 22.55 26.77
CA VAL A 321 -7.69 21.62 27.70
C VAL A 321 -9.15 21.46 27.30
N ALA A 322 -9.47 20.25 26.77
CA ALA A 322 -10.85 19.88 26.45
C ALA A 322 -11.60 19.40 27.69
N VAL A 323 -12.93 19.52 27.68
CA VAL A 323 -13.79 18.95 28.75
C VAL A 323 -13.45 17.48 28.98
N SER A 324 -13.37 16.69 27.89
CA SER A 324 -12.91 15.32 27.94
C SER A 324 -12.36 14.89 26.56
N ALA A 325 -11.56 13.82 26.55
CA ALA A 325 -11.13 13.18 25.29
C ALA A 325 -12.33 12.75 24.43
N LEU A 326 -13.37 12.20 25.06
CA LEU A 326 -14.59 11.78 24.37
C LEU A 326 -15.24 12.95 23.61
N THR A 327 -15.33 14.13 24.25
CA THR A 327 -15.89 15.32 23.61
C THR A 327 -15.06 15.73 22.40
N SER A 328 -13.71 15.81 22.54
CA SER A 328 -12.82 16.16 21.44
C SER A 328 -12.91 15.18 20.29
N LEU A 329 -12.88 13.87 20.58
CA LEU A 329 -12.95 12.83 19.56
C LEU A 329 -14.28 12.85 18.79
N VAL A 330 -15.41 13.08 19.48
CA VAL A 330 -16.73 13.18 18.84
C VAL A 330 -16.79 14.41 17.94
N ASN A 331 -16.38 15.59 18.45
CA ASN A 331 -16.43 16.83 17.69
C ASN A 331 -15.52 16.77 16.45
N LEU A 332 -14.26 16.36 16.61
CA LEU A 332 -13.33 16.24 15.50
C LEU A 332 -13.81 15.25 14.42
N GLN A 333 -14.40 14.12 14.82
CA GLN A 333 -14.99 13.20 13.84
C GLN A 333 -16.22 13.80 13.13
N ALA A 334 -17.04 14.60 13.83
CA ALA A 334 -18.13 15.35 13.22
C ALA A 334 -17.64 16.40 12.22
N ASP A 335 -16.45 16.98 12.47
CA ASP A 335 -15.76 17.92 11.58
C ASP A 335 -14.97 17.22 10.44
N GLY A 336 -15.15 15.92 10.30
CA GLY A 336 -14.59 15.12 9.19
C GLY A 336 -13.22 14.50 9.44
N PHE A 337 -12.71 14.53 10.68
CA PHE A 337 -11.44 13.86 10.99
C PHE A 337 -11.59 12.34 11.04
N SER A 338 -10.66 11.66 10.40
CA SER A 338 -10.52 10.19 10.46
C SER A 338 -9.83 9.79 11.77
N TYR A 339 -10.47 8.90 12.53
CA TYR A 339 -9.94 8.44 13.82
C TYR A 339 -8.81 7.42 13.67
N VAL A 340 -7.67 7.70 14.31
CA VAL A 340 -6.49 6.82 14.34
C VAL A 340 -6.05 6.56 15.79
N PRO A 341 -6.30 5.37 16.35
CA PRO A 341 -5.85 5.03 17.69
C PRO A 341 -4.36 4.70 17.70
N LEU A 342 -3.60 5.31 18.63
CA LEU A 342 -2.21 4.97 18.92
C LEU A 342 -2.05 4.46 20.36
N GLY A 343 -2.97 3.62 20.80
CA GLY A 343 -3.02 3.08 22.16
C GLY A 343 -2.38 1.70 22.37
N ASN A 344 -1.87 1.05 21.33
CA ASN A 344 -1.35 -0.32 21.40
C ASN A 344 0.16 -0.37 21.50
#